data_0294efa6d8191fbe7a4094c21339b5f4
#
_entry.id   0294efa6d8191fbe7a4094c21339b5f4
#
_cell.length_a   1.000
_cell.length_b   1.000
_cell.length_c   1.000
_cell.angle_alpha   90.00
_cell.angle_beta   90.00
_cell.angle_gamma   90.00
#
_symmetry.space_group_name_H-M   'P 1'
#
loop_
_entity.id
_entity.type
_entity.pdbx_description
1 polymer ?
#
loop_
_entity_poly.entity_id
_entity_poly.type
_entity_poly.pdbx_seq_one_letter_code
_entity_poly.pdbx_strand_id
1 'polypeptide(L)'
;NMLPLKYEHKAKEMTDRTHAFGTKIFLQLTAGLGRSALPNFVDMKDFVAPSPTTNRWIPNAPCRELTTEEIEHIIEKFGDAALIAKNSGFDGVEVHAVHEGYLLDCFTMTLFNQRTDKYGGDLKGRLRFATEIVETIKNKCGKDFPVILRFSIKSYIKQLRQGGLPGEDFKELGRDVDEAVEAVKILQDAGYDAFDADAGTYDSWYLSLIHI
;
A
#
# COMPACT_ATOMS: atom_id res chain seq x y z
N ASN A 1 12.05 -17.76 15.23
CA ASN A 1 12.40 -16.77 14.24
C ASN A 1 13.55 -15.89 14.74
N MET A 2 14.78 -16.19 14.33
CA MET A 2 15.97 -15.37 14.63
C MET A 2 16.05 -14.10 13.73
N LEU A 3 15.15 -13.96 12.78
CA LEU A 3 15.19 -12.89 11.78
C LEU A 3 15.01 -11.47 12.34
N PRO A 4 14.09 -11.18 13.29
CA PRO A 4 13.92 -9.82 13.82
C PRO A 4 15.17 -9.26 14.48
N LEU A 5 15.79 -9.99 15.41
CA LEU A 5 16.98 -9.52 16.14
C LEU A 5 18.20 -9.32 15.22
N LYS A 6 18.38 -10.24 14.26
CA LYS A 6 19.47 -10.10 13.27
C LYS A 6 19.24 -8.89 12.36
N TYR A 7 18.00 -8.65 11.98
CA TYR A 7 17.59 -7.46 11.20
C TYR A 7 17.83 -6.18 12.01
N GLU A 8 17.33 -6.10 13.24
CA GLU A 8 17.52 -4.94 14.13
C GLU A 8 18.98 -4.55 14.26
N HIS A 9 19.86 -5.53 14.50
CA HIS A 9 21.30 -5.26 14.63
C HIS A 9 21.92 -4.67 13.36
N LYS A 10 21.57 -5.22 12.18
CA LYS A 10 22.09 -4.73 10.90
C LYS A 10 21.49 -3.39 10.48
N ALA A 11 20.19 -3.22 10.71
CA ALA A 11 19.49 -1.98 10.43
C ALA A 11 20.01 -0.85 11.33
N LYS A 12 20.31 -1.14 12.61
CA LYS A 12 20.89 -0.16 13.52
C LYS A 12 22.23 0.37 13.03
N GLU A 13 23.11 -0.47 12.51
CA GLU A 13 24.36 -0.02 11.91
C GLU A 13 24.12 0.98 10.76
N MET A 14 23.13 0.73 9.92
CA MET A 14 22.76 1.61 8.81
C MET A 14 22.20 2.94 9.32
N THR A 15 21.25 2.90 10.26
CA THR A 15 20.63 4.12 10.81
C THR A 15 21.65 4.99 11.56
N ASP A 16 22.53 4.40 12.37
CA ASP A 16 23.58 5.12 13.07
C ASP A 16 24.55 5.84 12.09
N ARG A 17 24.91 5.18 10.98
CA ARG A 17 25.74 5.79 9.92
C ARG A 17 25.04 6.92 9.21
N THR A 18 23.73 6.80 8.94
CA THR A 18 22.92 7.85 8.33
C THR A 18 22.81 9.06 9.25
N HIS A 19 22.54 8.82 10.52
CA HIS A 19 22.41 9.87 11.53
C HIS A 19 23.72 10.62 11.78
N ALA A 20 24.89 9.99 11.57
CA ALA A 20 26.18 10.66 11.68
C ALA A 20 26.33 11.85 10.71
N PHE A 21 25.53 11.91 9.65
CA PHE A 21 25.43 13.03 8.70
C PHE A 21 24.27 13.99 8.99
N GLY A 22 23.56 13.82 10.12
CA GLY A 22 22.37 14.62 10.46
C GLY A 22 21.12 14.31 9.63
N THR A 23 21.14 13.23 8.85
CA THR A 23 20.04 12.84 7.94
C THR A 23 19.05 11.92 8.64
N LYS A 24 17.75 12.12 8.39
CA LYS A 24 16.68 11.24 8.83
C LYS A 24 16.50 10.09 7.85
N ILE A 25 16.05 8.93 8.36
CA ILE A 25 15.83 7.73 7.54
C ILE A 25 14.54 7.03 7.94
N PHE A 26 13.72 6.71 6.95
CA PHE A 26 12.45 6.00 7.10
C PHE A 26 12.52 4.62 6.44
N LEU A 27 11.82 3.64 7.03
CA LEU A 27 11.68 2.31 6.44
C LEU A 27 10.33 2.21 5.72
N GLN A 28 10.35 1.86 4.43
CA GLN A 28 9.12 1.58 3.71
C GLN A 28 8.63 0.16 4.01
N LEU A 29 7.35 0.03 4.38
CA LEU A 29 6.64 -1.22 4.66
C LEU A 29 5.56 -1.45 3.58
N THR A 30 5.32 -2.70 3.20
CA THR A 30 4.30 -3.05 2.21
C THR A 30 3.45 -4.22 2.66
N ALA A 31 2.16 -4.21 2.30
CA ALA A 31 1.24 -5.34 2.44
C ALA A 31 1.47 -6.45 1.40
N GLY A 32 2.48 -6.28 0.53
CA GLY A 32 2.78 -7.21 -0.55
C GLY A 32 2.18 -6.80 -1.90
N LEU A 33 2.48 -7.60 -2.89
CA LEU A 33 2.24 -7.28 -4.30
C LEU A 33 0.78 -7.50 -4.74
N GLY A 34 -0.05 -8.19 -3.92
CA GLY A 34 -1.44 -8.46 -4.27
C GLY A 34 -1.59 -9.10 -5.64
N ARG A 35 -2.48 -8.54 -6.48
CA ARG A 35 -2.70 -9.01 -7.85
C ARG A 35 -1.51 -8.79 -8.80
N SER A 36 -0.50 -8.03 -8.41
CA SER A 36 0.74 -7.85 -9.17
C SER A 36 1.85 -8.82 -8.77
N ALA A 37 1.58 -9.80 -7.92
CA ALA A 37 2.55 -10.81 -7.54
C ALA A 37 2.99 -11.66 -8.74
N LEU A 38 4.27 -12.02 -8.76
CA LEU A 38 4.86 -12.87 -9.79
C LEU A 38 5.15 -14.28 -9.23
N PRO A 39 5.05 -15.33 -10.06
CA PRO A 39 5.29 -16.72 -9.63
C PRO A 39 6.69 -16.97 -9.05
N ASN A 40 7.65 -16.12 -9.40
CA ASN A 40 9.02 -16.22 -8.87
C ASN A 40 9.14 -15.80 -7.40
N PHE A 41 8.15 -15.08 -6.88
CA PHE A 41 8.13 -14.56 -5.52
C PHE A 41 7.06 -15.19 -4.64
N VAL A 42 5.94 -15.59 -5.24
CA VAL A 42 4.77 -16.12 -4.54
C VAL A 42 4.17 -17.25 -5.37
N ASP A 43 3.79 -18.36 -4.73
CA ASP A 43 3.06 -19.42 -5.40
C ASP A 43 1.74 -18.88 -5.98
N MET A 44 1.39 -19.22 -7.20
CA MET A 44 0.19 -18.72 -7.88
C MET A 44 -1.11 -18.97 -7.11
N LYS A 45 -1.17 -20.05 -6.31
CA LYS A 45 -2.31 -20.32 -5.42
C LYS A 45 -2.48 -19.30 -4.29
N ASP A 46 -1.42 -18.53 -4.00
CA ASP A 46 -1.37 -17.54 -2.94
C ASP A 46 -1.51 -16.09 -3.50
N PHE A 47 -1.84 -15.94 -4.77
CA PHE A 47 -2.22 -14.62 -5.31
C PHE A 47 -3.52 -14.15 -4.65
N VAL A 48 -3.47 -12.95 -4.09
CA VAL A 48 -4.56 -12.39 -3.30
C VAL A 48 -4.97 -11.01 -3.79
N ALA A 49 -6.22 -10.64 -3.52
CA ALA A 49 -6.79 -9.33 -3.82
C ALA A 49 -7.90 -9.01 -2.82
N PRO A 50 -8.44 -7.77 -2.77
CA PRO A 50 -9.60 -7.45 -1.93
C PRO A 50 -10.84 -8.25 -2.30
N SER A 51 -11.05 -8.55 -3.59
CA SER A 51 -12.13 -9.39 -4.11
C SER A 51 -11.61 -10.29 -5.24
N PRO A 52 -12.31 -11.38 -5.62
CA PRO A 52 -11.85 -12.27 -6.68
C PRO A 52 -11.60 -11.51 -7.99
N THR A 53 -10.40 -11.67 -8.54
CA THR A 53 -9.98 -11.03 -9.78
C THR A 53 -8.89 -11.86 -10.45
N THR A 54 -8.20 -11.30 -11.45
CA THR A 54 -7.08 -11.96 -12.12
C THR A 54 -5.77 -11.23 -11.86
N ASN A 55 -4.68 -11.99 -11.87
CA ASN A 55 -3.34 -11.46 -11.74
C ASN A 55 -3.03 -10.44 -12.85
N ARG A 56 -2.26 -9.42 -12.53
CA ARG A 56 -1.91 -8.34 -13.46
C ARG A 56 -1.08 -8.82 -14.64
N TRP A 57 -0.11 -9.68 -14.39
CA TRP A 57 0.88 -10.15 -15.36
C TRP A 57 0.45 -11.43 -16.05
N ILE A 58 -0.33 -12.26 -15.36
CA ILE A 58 -0.80 -13.56 -15.83
C ILE A 58 -2.34 -13.54 -15.88
N PRO A 59 -2.94 -13.10 -16.99
CA PRO A 59 -4.38 -12.84 -17.08
C PRO A 59 -5.30 -14.03 -16.71
N ASN A 60 -4.80 -15.25 -16.85
CA ASN A 60 -5.54 -16.47 -16.55
C ASN A 60 -5.29 -17.01 -15.12
N ALA A 61 -4.38 -16.40 -14.37
CA ALA A 61 -4.14 -16.79 -12.98
C ALA A 61 -5.14 -16.05 -12.06
N PRO A 62 -5.97 -16.79 -11.29
CA PRO A 62 -6.92 -16.16 -10.37
C PRO A 62 -6.18 -15.58 -9.15
N CYS A 63 -6.69 -14.47 -8.64
CA CYS A 63 -6.38 -13.96 -7.32
C CYS A 63 -7.59 -14.23 -6.42
N ARG A 64 -7.37 -14.89 -5.30
CA ARG A 64 -8.43 -15.12 -4.32
C ARG A 64 -8.66 -13.90 -3.44
N GLU A 65 -9.85 -13.80 -2.90
CA GLU A 65 -10.17 -12.81 -1.88
C GLU A 65 -9.42 -13.11 -0.58
N LEU A 66 -8.90 -12.08 0.08
CA LEU A 66 -8.41 -12.17 1.45
C LEU A 66 -9.57 -12.31 2.43
N THR A 67 -9.42 -13.18 3.43
CA THR A 67 -10.37 -13.21 4.54
C THR A 67 -10.18 -12.01 5.47
N THR A 68 -11.17 -11.71 6.29
CA THR A 68 -11.08 -10.66 7.31
C THR A 68 -9.95 -10.93 8.31
N GLU A 69 -9.78 -12.19 8.71
CA GLU A 69 -8.73 -12.62 9.65
C GLU A 69 -7.33 -12.44 9.04
N GLU A 70 -7.17 -12.69 7.73
CA GLU A 70 -5.91 -12.45 7.04
C GLU A 70 -5.58 -10.95 6.97
N ILE A 71 -6.57 -10.09 6.74
CA ILE A 71 -6.40 -8.63 6.75
C ILE A 71 -5.97 -8.16 8.14
N GLU A 72 -6.68 -8.59 9.19
CA GLU A 72 -6.37 -8.25 10.58
C GLU A 72 -4.97 -8.75 10.98
N HIS A 73 -4.58 -9.94 10.52
CA HIS A 73 -3.23 -10.44 10.74
C HIS A 73 -2.15 -9.57 10.04
N ILE A 74 -2.40 -9.11 8.82
CA ILE A 74 -1.48 -8.20 8.11
C ILE A 74 -1.36 -6.88 8.86
N ILE A 75 -2.46 -6.30 9.34
CA ILE A 75 -2.47 -5.07 10.15
C ILE A 75 -1.58 -5.22 11.38
N GLU A 76 -1.74 -6.33 12.11
CA GLU A 76 -0.92 -6.62 13.29
C GLU A 76 0.58 -6.72 12.92
N LYS A 77 0.90 -7.32 11.77
CA LYS A 77 2.28 -7.43 11.28
C LYS A 77 2.89 -6.10 10.87
N PHE A 78 2.10 -5.14 10.39
CA PHE A 78 2.58 -3.77 10.18
C PHE A 78 3.02 -3.12 11.49
N GLY A 79 2.24 -3.27 12.56
CA GLY A 79 2.63 -2.78 13.87
C GLY A 79 3.90 -3.43 14.41
N ASP A 80 4.05 -4.77 14.25
CA ASP A 80 5.27 -5.49 14.64
C ASP A 80 6.49 -5.00 13.84
N ALA A 81 6.34 -4.85 12.52
CA ALA A 81 7.41 -4.37 11.65
C ALA A 81 7.84 -2.93 11.95
N ALA A 82 6.88 -2.05 12.23
CA ALA A 82 7.14 -0.68 12.63
C ALA A 82 7.87 -0.60 13.98
N LEU A 83 7.51 -1.46 14.95
CA LEU A 83 8.22 -1.54 16.23
C LEU A 83 9.67 -2.01 16.05
N ILE A 84 9.91 -3.00 15.17
CA ILE A 84 11.25 -3.43 14.80
C ILE A 84 12.04 -2.27 14.15
N ALA A 85 11.42 -1.51 13.23
CA ALA A 85 12.03 -0.35 12.61
C ALA A 85 12.41 0.72 13.66
N LYS A 86 11.50 1.05 14.57
CA LYS A 86 11.76 1.97 15.68
C LYS A 86 12.94 1.53 16.54
N ASN A 87 12.97 0.26 16.97
CA ASN A 87 14.04 -0.32 17.77
C ASN A 87 15.37 -0.33 17.01
N SER A 88 15.34 -0.40 15.68
CA SER A 88 16.50 -0.33 14.80
C SER A 88 17.00 1.10 14.55
N GLY A 89 16.33 2.12 15.11
CA GLY A 89 16.75 3.52 15.01
C GLY A 89 16.21 4.27 13.79
N PHE A 90 15.23 3.73 13.05
CA PHE A 90 14.55 4.51 12.02
C PHE A 90 13.72 5.64 12.64
N ASP A 91 13.72 6.80 11.99
CA ASP A 91 13.00 7.99 12.45
C ASP A 91 11.49 7.91 12.23
N GLY A 92 11.04 7.00 11.40
CA GLY A 92 9.66 6.70 11.11
C GLY A 92 9.53 5.57 10.11
N VAL A 93 8.30 5.30 9.69
CA VAL A 93 8.00 4.33 8.63
C VAL A 93 7.14 4.97 7.54
N GLU A 94 7.26 4.44 6.33
CA GLU A 94 6.40 4.75 5.21
C GLU A 94 5.58 3.51 4.84
N VAL A 95 4.26 3.64 4.78
CA VAL A 95 3.35 2.59 4.32
C VAL A 95 3.15 2.74 2.82
N HIS A 96 3.43 1.68 2.06
CA HIS A 96 3.30 1.69 0.61
C HIS A 96 1.86 1.38 0.18
N ALA A 97 1.15 2.39 -0.35
CA ALA A 97 -0.21 2.28 -0.83
C ALA A 97 -0.40 2.92 -2.22
N VAL A 98 0.52 2.64 -3.12
CA VAL A 98 0.42 3.03 -4.54
C VAL A 98 0.62 1.82 -5.45
N HIS A 99 0.57 2.05 -6.75
CA HIS A 99 0.68 1.08 -7.81
C HIS A 99 -0.45 0.05 -7.75
N GLU A 100 -1.51 0.35 -8.45
CA GLU A 100 -2.63 -0.57 -8.62
C GLU A 100 -2.09 -1.99 -8.89
N GLY A 101 -2.59 -2.95 -8.12
CA GLY A 101 -2.06 -4.30 -8.09
C GLY A 101 -1.26 -4.61 -6.82
N TYR A 102 -0.64 -3.63 -6.17
CA TYR A 102 -0.24 -3.81 -4.78
C TYR A 102 -1.48 -3.90 -3.88
N LEU A 103 -1.39 -4.75 -2.87
CA LEU A 103 -2.56 -5.18 -2.13
C LEU A 103 -3.31 -4.01 -1.50
N LEU A 104 -2.62 -3.12 -0.80
CA LEU A 104 -3.26 -2.03 -0.07
C LEU A 104 -3.95 -1.02 -0.99
N ASP A 105 -3.32 -0.69 -2.13
CA ASP A 105 -3.91 0.21 -3.11
C ASP A 105 -5.18 -0.38 -3.77
N CYS A 106 -5.18 -1.68 -4.07
CA CYS A 106 -6.36 -2.37 -4.58
C CYS A 106 -7.57 -2.30 -3.63
N PHE A 107 -7.35 -2.29 -2.31
CA PHE A 107 -8.44 -2.14 -1.35
C PHE A 107 -9.14 -0.80 -1.47
N THR A 108 -8.43 0.24 -1.85
CA THR A 108 -8.97 1.61 -1.89
C THR A 108 -9.83 1.90 -3.11
N MET A 109 -9.74 1.09 -4.18
CA MET A 109 -10.43 1.31 -5.45
C MET A 109 -11.65 0.43 -5.61
N THR A 110 -12.78 1.03 -6.00
CA THR A 110 -14.02 0.28 -6.31
C THR A 110 -13.85 -0.71 -7.46
N LEU A 111 -12.92 -0.45 -8.38
CA LEU A 111 -12.61 -1.36 -9.49
C LEU A 111 -12.18 -2.76 -9.01
N PHE A 112 -11.45 -2.84 -7.89
CA PHE A 112 -10.91 -4.10 -7.36
C PHE A 112 -11.58 -4.54 -6.07
N ASN A 113 -12.14 -3.60 -5.30
CA ASN A 113 -12.76 -3.87 -4.02
C ASN A 113 -14.29 -3.88 -4.14
N GLN A 114 -14.84 -5.08 -4.27
CA GLN A 114 -16.28 -5.35 -4.33
C GLN A 114 -16.78 -5.98 -3.01
N ARG A 115 -16.01 -5.85 -1.92
CA ARG A 115 -16.36 -6.41 -0.61
C ARG A 115 -17.61 -5.75 -0.04
N THR A 116 -18.36 -6.53 0.73
CA THR A 116 -19.56 -6.08 1.46
C THR A 116 -19.37 -6.07 2.98
N ASP A 117 -18.16 -6.45 3.44
CA ASP A 117 -17.77 -6.38 4.84
C ASP A 117 -17.19 -4.99 5.21
N LYS A 118 -16.63 -4.87 6.45
CA LYS A 118 -16.08 -3.61 6.96
C LYS A 118 -14.93 -3.02 6.12
N TYR A 119 -14.31 -3.79 5.24
CA TYR A 119 -13.19 -3.38 4.39
C TYR A 119 -13.60 -3.01 2.95
N GLY A 120 -14.90 -2.90 2.67
CA GLY A 120 -15.44 -2.55 1.36
C GLY A 120 -16.54 -1.48 1.43
N GLY A 121 -17.30 -1.35 0.34
CA GLY A 121 -18.40 -0.41 0.24
C GLY A 121 -17.96 1.04 0.00
N ASP A 122 -18.29 1.94 0.92
CA ASP A 122 -17.97 3.36 0.80
C ASP A 122 -16.46 3.66 0.94
N LEU A 123 -16.07 4.92 0.74
CA LEU A 123 -14.67 5.32 0.80
C LEU A 123 -14.04 4.99 2.16
N LYS A 124 -14.77 5.19 3.27
CA LYS A 124 -14.26 4.86 4.62
C LYS A 124 -14.01 3.36 4.78
N GLY A 125 -14.92 2.52 4.30
CA GLY A 125 -14.74 1.07 4.32
C GLY A 125 -13.54 0.65 3.47
N ARG A 126 -13.39 1.20 2.26
CA ARG A 126 -12.25 0.90 1.39
C ARG A 126 -10.91 1.38 1.95
N LEU A 127 -10.88 2.44 2.74
CA LEU A 127 -9.68 2.96 3.41
C LEU A 127 -9.40 2.30 4.76
N ARG A 128 -10.33 1.50 5.31
CA ARG A 128 -10.23 0.93 6.65
C ARG A 128 -8.97 0.11 6.88
N PHE A 129 -8.53 -0.63 5.88
CA PHE A 129 -7.28 -1.37 5.98
C PHE A 129 -6.10 -0.43 6.25
N ALA A 130 -6.00 0.68 5.52
CA ALA A 130 -4.94 1.67 5.71
C ALA A 130 -5.07 2.41 7.06
N THR A 131 -6.29 2.76 7.50
CA THR A 131 -6.51 3.44 8.79
C THR A 131 -6.18 2.54 9.97
N GLU A 132 -6.60 1.27 9.96
CA GLU A 132 -6.27 0.31 11.01
C GLU A 132 -4.75 0.00 11.07
N ILE A 133 -4.03 0.08 9.94
CA ILE A 133 -2.55 -0.02 9.92
C ILE A 133 -1.91 1.12 10.71
N VAL A 134 -2.24 2.39 10.42
CA VAL A 134 -1.61 3.52 11.12
C VAL A 134 -1.98 3.55 12.59
N GLU A 135 -3.24 3.25 12.94
CA GLU A 135 -3.69 3.12 14.33
C GLU A 135 -2.87 2.06 15.08
N THR A 136 -2.65 0.89 14.48
CA THR A 136 -1.86 -0.20 15.07
C THR A 136 -0.40 0.20 15.24
N ILE A 137 0.20 0.87 14.25
CA ILE A 137 1.57 1.39 14.36
C ILE A 137 1.67 2.41 15.49
N LYS A 138 0.76 3.39 15.54
CA LYS A 138 0.74 4.42 16.60
C LYS A 138 0.55 3.81 18.00
N ASN A 139 -0.27 2.77 18.12
CA ASN A 139 -0.47 2.07 19.38
C ASN A 139 0.81 1.35 19.85
N LYS A 140 1.55 0.70 18.95
CA LYS A 140 2.79 -0.03 19.31
C LYS A 140 4.01 0.87 19.43
N CYS A 141 4.13 1.87 18.58
CA CYS A 141 5.31 2.72 18.50
C CYS A 141 5.18 4.04 19.26
N GLY A 142 3.97 4.40 19.70
CA GLY A 142 3.67 5.69 20.30
C GLY A 142 3.16 6.72 19.27
N LYS A 143 2.36 7.68 19.75
CA LYS A 143 1.66 8.65 18.90
C LYS A 143 2.61 9.57 18.12
N ASP A 144 3.79 9.84 18.67
CA ASP A 144 4.80 10.73 18.08
C ASP A 144 5.71 10.02 17.06
N PHE A 145 5.57 8.69 16.87
CA PHE A 145 6.37 7.97 15.88
C PHE A 145 5.82 8.27 14.47
N PRO A 146 6.61 8.93 13.58
CA PRO A 146 6.13 9.37 12.28
C PRO A 146 5.73 8.21 11.35
N VAL A 147 4.56 8.33 10.73
CA VAL A 147 4.04 7.38 9.73
C VAL A 147 3.64 8.14 8.47
N ILE A 148 4.34 7.88 7.39
CA ILE A 148 4.06 8.43 6.06
C ILE A 148 3.25 7.42 5.26
N LEU A 149 2.31 7.88 4.43
CA LEU A 149 1.65 7.05 3.43
C LEU A 149 2.13 7.44 2.03
N ARG A 150 2.73 6.51 1.32
CA ARG A 150 2.94 6.67 -0.12
C ARG A 150 1.63 6.34 -0.83
N PHE A 151 1.02 7.35 -1.48
CA PHE A 151 -0.37 7.35 -1.88
C PHE A 151 -0.56 7.89 -3.28
N SER A 152 -1.30 7.16 -4.13
CA SER A 152 -1.62 7.60 -5.48
C SER A 152 -2.78 8.60 -5.46
N ILE A 153 -2.56 9.80 -6.01
CA ILE A 153 -3.57 10.86 -6.10
C ILE A 153 -4.47 10.73 -7.34
N LYS A 154 -4.02 10.01 -8.36
CA LYS A 154 -4.78 9.72 -9.57
C LYS A 154 -4.29 8.46 -10.24
N SER A 155 -5.20 7.56 -10.59
CA SER A 155 -4.87 6.23 -11.10
C SER A 155 -4.61 6.20 -12.60
N TYR A 156 -5.29 7.04 -13.39
CA TYR A 156 -5.27 7.06 -14.86
C TYR A 156 -5.74 5.75 -15.49
N ILE A 157 -6.77 5.12 -14.94
CA ILE A 157 -7.34 3.85 -15.43
C ILE A 157 -8.64 4.12 -16.17
N LYS A 158 -8.70 3.84 -17.47
CA LYS A 158 -9.94 3.88 -18.26
C LYS A 158 -10.62 2.51 -18.42
N GLN A 159 -9.84 1.44 -18.31
CA GLN A 159 -10.32 0.04 -18.28
C GLN A 159 -9.31 -0.81 -17.51
N LEU A 160 -9.71 -2.00 -17.11
CA LEU A 160 -8.78 -2.97 -16.53
C LEU A 160 -7.61 -3.22 -17.52
N ARG A 161 -6.39 -3.00 -17.06
CA ARG A 161 -5.14 -3.09 -17.84
C ARG A 161 -5.01 -2.06 -18.97
N GLN A 162 -5.74 -0.97 -18.90
CA GLN A 162 -5.66 0.09 -19.89
C GLN A 162 -5.70 1.46 -19.22
N GLY A 163 -4.62 2.22 -19.39
CA GLY A 163 -4.53 3.61 -18.94
C GLY A 163 -5.14 4.60 -19.93
N GLY A 164 -5.52 5.77 -19.43
CA GLY A 164 -5.85 6.94 -20.24
C GLY A 164 -4.59 7.64 -20.75
N LEU A 165 -4.63 8.14 -21.98
CA LEU A 165 -3.53 8.92 -22.56
C LEU A 165 -3.55 10.37 -22.05
N PRO A 166 -2.40 11.04 -21.99
CA PRO A 166 -2.35 12.48 -21.75
C PRO A 166 -3.21 13.23 -22.77
N GLY A 167 -4.17 14.04 -22.28
CA GLY A 167 -5.09 14.81 -23.13
C GLY A 167 -6.29 14.01 -23.67
N GLU A 168 -6.39 12.71 -23.39
CA GLU A 168 -7.56 11.89 -23.69
C GLU A 168 -8.70 12.21 -22.70
N ASP A 169 -9.90 12.40 -23.25
CA ASP A 169 -11.12 12.45 -22.42
C ASP A 169 -11.59 11.03 -22.12
N PHE A 170 -11.50 10.61 -20.85
CA PHE A 170 -11.94 9.30 -20.39
C PHE A 170 -12.55 9.36 -18.99
N LYS A 171 -13.43 8.42 -18.68
CA LYS A 171 -13.94 8.24 -17.33
C LYS A 171 -12.89 7.49 -16.51
N GLU A 172 -12.40 8.11 -15.45
CA GLU A 172 -11.52 7.45 -14.48
C GLU A 172 -12.27 6.30 -13.77
N LEU A 173 -11.71 5.10 -13.77
CA LEU A 173 -12.23 3.93 -13.06
C LEU A 173 -11.48 3.63 -11.76
N GLY A 174 -10.29 4.19 -11.60
CA GLY A 174 -9.53 4.16 -10.36
C GLY A 174 -9.87 5.34 -9.45
N ARG A 175 -8.85 5.90 -8.82
CA ARG A 175 -9.00 7.10 -8.02
C ARG A 175 -8.81 8.35 -8.88
N ASP A 176 -9.70 9.31 -8.73
CA ASP A 176 -9.52 10.67 -9.23
C ASP A 176 -9.02 11.60 -8.10
N VAL A 177 -8.74 12.85 -8.46
CA VAL A 177 -8.21 13.85 -7.52
C VAL A 177 -9.23 14.22 -6.43
N ASP A 178 -10.52 14.24 -6.75
CA ASP A 178 -11.56 14.59 -5.78
C ASP A 178 -11.68 13.51 -4.71
N GLU A 179 -11.74 12.22 -5.09
CA GLU A 179 -11.69 11.10 -4.14
C GLU A 179 -10.37 11.10 -3.35
N ALA A 180 -9.25 11.45 -3.98
CA ALA A 180 -7.96 11.53 -3.29
C ALA A 180 -7.96 12.58 -2.17
N VAL A 181 -8.55 13.76 -2.40
CA VAL A 181 -8.67 14.82 -1.38
C VAL A 181 -9.51 14.35 -0.18
N GLU A 182 -10.61 13.63 -0.43
CA GLU A 182 -11.44 13.07 0.65
C GLU A 182 -10.70 11.95 1.39
N ALA A 183 -10.01 11.07 0.66
CA ALA A 183 -9.22 10.00 1.24
C ALA A 183 -8.11 10.52 2.15
N VAL A 184 -7.37 11.54 1.72
CA VAL A 184 -6.28 12.14 2.52
C VAL A 184 -6.80 12.69 3.85
N LYS A 185 -7.98 13.33 3.88
CA LYS A 185 -8.58 13.81 5.13
C LYS A 185 -8.87 12.65 6.10
N ILE A 186 -9.49 11.58 5.61
CA ILE A 186 -9.78 10.38 6.42
C ILE A 186 -8.49 9.76 6.96
N LEU A 187 -7.47 9.64 6.10
CA LEU A 187 -6.18 9.04 6.46
C LEU A 187 -5.39 9.90 7.44
N GLN A 188 -5.41 11.24 7.28
CA GLN A 188 -4.82 12.18 8.22
C GLN A 188 -5.50 12.10 9.60
N ASP A 189 -6.84 12.08 9.63
CA ASP A 189 -7.61 11.95 10.87
C ASP A 189 -7.33 10.62 11.59
N ALA A 190 -7.01 9.56 10.85
CA ALA A 190 -6.62 8.27 11.40
C ALA A 190 -5.20 8.25 11.99
N GLY A 191 -4.33 9.22 11.63
CA GLY A 191 -3.01 9.38 12.24
C GLY A 191 -1.80 9.33 11.32
N TYR A 192 -1.97 9.36 9.99
CA TYR A 192 -0.84 9.59 9.08
C TYR A 192 -0.32 11.02 9.20
N ASP A 193 1.00 11.17 9.34
CA ASP A 193 1.65 12.47 9.57
C ASP A 193 2.01 13.19 8.26
N ALA A 194 2.23 12.43 7.18
CA ALA A 194 2.58 12.97 5.87
C ALA A 194 2.17 12.02 4.73
N PHE A 195 2.16 12.54 3.51
CA PHE A 195 1.85 11.80 2.30
C PHE A 195 2.95 12.00 1.26
N ASP A 196 3.49 10.89 0.75
CA ASP A 196 4.32 10.85 -0.45
C ASP A 196 3.37 10.67 -1.65
N ALA A 197 3.08 11.78 -2.35
CA ALA A 197 2.09 11.84 -3.41
C ALA A 197 2.66 11.28 -4.72
N ASP A 198 2.01 10.24 -5.25
CA ASP A 198 2.35 9.62 -6.51
C ASP A 198 1.16 9.68 -7.49
N ALA A 199 1.34 9.26 -8.72
CA ALA A 199 0.28 9.20 -9.72
C ALA A 199 0.51 8.02 -10.69
N GLY A 200 -0.60 7.49 -11.22
CA GLY A 200 -0.57 6.34 -12.10
C GLY A 200 -0.57 5.00 -11.36
N THR A 201 -0.65 3.96 -12.14
CA THR A 201 -0.77 2.57 -11.69
C THR A 201 -0.07 1.65 -12.66
N TYR A 202 0.09 0.38 -12.33
CA TYR A 202 0.60 -0.60 -13.30
C TYR A 202 -0.34 -0.79 -14.51
N ASP A 203 -1.64 -0.58 -14.36
CA ASP A 203 -2.56 -0.65 -15.50
C ASP A 203 -2.43 0.56 -16.44
N SER A 204 -2.05 1.72 -15.94
CA SER A 204 -1.75 2.90 -16.76
C SER A 204 -0.35 2.87 -17.38
N TRP A 205 0.58 2.12 -16.81
CA TRP A 205 1.99 2.10 -17.22
C TRP A 205 2.23 1.55 -18.64
N TYR A 206 1.39 0.67 -19.15
CA TYR A 206 1.55 0.10 -20.50
C TYR A 206 1.59 1.15 -21.62
N LEU A 207 0.99 2.30 -21.42
CA LEU A 207 0.93 3.35 -22.43
C LEU A 207 2.14 4.26 -22.43
N SER A 208 2.80 4.44 -21.27
CA SER A 208 4.00 5.24 -21.18
C SER A 208 5.21 4.59 -21.85
N LEU A 209 5.25 3.26 -21.96
CA LEU A 209 6.35 2.50 -22.57
C LEU A 209 6.21 2.35 -24.10
N ILE A 210 5.01 2.52 -24.66
CA ILE A 210 4.79 2.40 -26.12
C ILE A 210 5.09 3.72 -26.84
N HIS A 211 5.18 4.83 -26.11
CA HIS A 211 5.33 6.17 -26.68
C HIS A 211 6.68 6.85 -26.31
N ILE A 212 7.62 6.10 -25.75
CA ILE A 212 9.03 6.49 -25.64
C ILE A 212 9.80 5.79 -26.80
#